data_b0f4d7a29c9cba269b3a2938a4f21d92
#
_entry.id   b0f4d7a29c9cba269b3a2938a4f21d92
#
_cell.length_a   1.000
_cell.length_b   1.000
_cell.length_c   1.000
_cell.angle_alpha   90.00
_cell.angle_beta   90.00
_cell.angle_gamma   90.00
#
_symmetry.space_group_name_H-M   'P 1'
#
loop_
_entity.id
_entity.type
_entity.pdbx_description
1 polymer ?
#
loop_
_entity_poly.entity_id
_entity_poly.type
_entity_poly.pdbx_seq_one_letter_code
_entity_poly.pdbx_strand_id
1 'polypeptide(L)'
;MAKASGDLALPDWLPEAARFYLEHTAAGVSLRNLARRAGCHPSTVLRHVRRFETRRDDPLIDAALDALTRDPDIHARGANPMTAPFRPDLSTSSGPESPRRIDEATLAREARRILRRLIEPGALLVLGAEFERAVVLRDGPGGEKIRTGVLDRGVAQAFALKDWIACRGGGRVAQYAITAAGRAALRRLIEADAAAQPEAAPGGLAEAPSAFATQHGEWQPRLVEDPEEGGTRRMCCNLA
;
A
#
# COMPACT_ATOMS: atom_id res chain seq x y z
N MET A 1 -26.53 9.36 -33.72
CA MET A 1 -25.48 10.20 -33.11
C MET A 1 -24.43 9.29 -32.51
N ALA A 2 -23.28 9.21 -33.13
CA ALA A 2 -22.13 8.40 -32.62
C ALA A 2 -21.55 9.14 -31.42
N LYS A 3 -21.72 8.58 -30.22
CA LYS A 3 -21.10 9.03 -28.99
C LYS A 3 -19.61 8.74 -29.14
N ALA A 4 -18.79 9.78 -29.18
CA ALA A 4 -17.33 9.64 -29.25
C ALA A 4 -16.87 8.70 -28.11
N SER A 5 -16.28 7.57 -28.48
CA SER A 5 -15.63 6.66 -27.54
C SER A 5 -14.38 7.36 -27.01
N GLY A 6 -14.54 8.20 -26.00
CA GLY A 6 -13.42 8.81 -25.28
C GLY A 6 -12.70 7.71 -24.51
N ASP A 7 -11.43 7.55 -24.83
CA ASP A 7 -10.56 6.66 -24.04
C ASP A 7 -10.38 7.29 -22.65
N LEU A 8 -10.92 6.62 -21.61
CA LEU A 8 -10.81 7.12 -20.24
C LEU A 8 -9.34 7.03 -19.79
N ALA A 9 -8.75 8.15 -19.40
CA ALA A 9 -7.41 8.15 -18.83
C ALA A 9 -7.46 7.60 -17.39
N LEU A 10 -7.55 6.28 -17.24
CA LEU A 10 -7.62 5.59 -15.96
C LEU A 10 -6.21 5.28 -15.41
N PRO A 11 -6.03 5.27 -14.08
CA PRO A 11 -4.75 4.93 -13.47
C PRO A 11 -4.26 3.53 -13.84
N ASP A 12 -2.94 3.34 -13.99
CA ASP A 12 -2.37 2.06 -14.38
C ASP A 12 -2.59 0.96 -13.34
N TRP A 13 -2.60 1.33 -12.07
CA TRP A 13 -2.86 0.39 -10.97
C TRP A 13 -4.31 -0.12 -10.90
N LEU A 14 -5.24 0.50 -11.66
CA LEU A 14 -6.66 0.12 -11.58
C LEU A 14 -6.87 -1.30 -12.13
N PRO A 15 -7.58 -2.19 -11.40
CA PRO A 15 -7.89 -3.54 -11.88
C PRO A 15 -8.69 -3.53 -13.18
N GLU A 16 -8.39 -4.45 -14.08
CA GLU A 16 -9.05 -4.58 -15.38
C GLU A 16 -10.57 -4.68 -15.26
N ALA A 17 -11.06 -5.39 -14.26
CA ALA A 17 -12.49 -5.51 -14.00
C ALA A 17 -13.16 -4.17 -13.68
N ALA A 18 -12.48 -3.27 -12.95
CA ALA A 18 -12.96 -1.92 -12.69
C ALA A 18 -12.87 -1.04 -13.94
N ARG A 19 -11.83 -1.22 -14.78
CA ARG A 19 -11.72 -0.55 -16.09
C ARG A 19 -12.89 -0.90 -16.97
N PHE A 20 -13.24 -2.18 -17.12
CA PHE A 20 -14.41 -2.61 -17.91
C PHE A 20 -15.70 -1.98 -17.41
N TYR A 21 -15.87 -1.92 -16.09
CA TYR A 21 -17.03 -1.28 -15.49
C TYR A 21 -17.12 0.21 -15.86
N LEU A 22 -16.05 0.96 -15.67
CA LEU A 22 -16.01 2.41 -15.96
C LEU A 22 -16.13 2.71 -17.47
N GLU A 23 -15.43 1.96 -18.33
CA GLU A 23 -15.53 2.14 -19.77
C GLU A 23 -16.93 1.81 -20.30
N HIS A 24 -17.60 0.83 -19.70
CA HIS A 24 -18.97 0.48 -20.07
C HIS A 24 -19.97 1.51 -19.58
N THR A 25 -19.92 1.90 -18.30
CA THR A 25 -20.93 2.74 -17.66
C THR A 25 -20.71 4.23 -17.92
N ALA A 26 -19.47 4.71 -17.83
CA ALA A 26 -19.15 6.12 -17.98
C ALA A 26 -18.85 6.51 -19.45
N ALA A 27 -18.07 5.70 -20.18
CA ALA A 27 -17.74 5.98 -21.57
C ALA A 27 -18.74 5.38 -22.58
N GLY A 28 -19.67 4.53 -22.13
CA GLY A 28 -20.70 3.92 -22.98
C GLY A 28 -20.14 2.91 -23.99
N VAL A 29 -18.97 2.34 -23.74
CA VAL A 29 -18.35 1.34 -24.61
C VAL A 29 -19.11 0.03 -24.53
N SER A 30 -19.42 -0.59 -25.67
CA SER A 30 -20.16 -1.85 -25.68
C SER A 30 -19.32 -3.03 -25.14
N LEU A 31 -19.98 -3.97 -24.45
CA LEU A 31 -19.31 -5.18 -23.91
C LEU A 31 -18.56 -5.97 -24.97
N ARG A 32 -19.08 -6.02 -26.21
CA ARG A 32 -18.41 -6.71 -27.32
C ARG A 32 -17.13 -6.00 -27.75
N ASN A 33 -17.12 -4.66 -27.70
CA ASN A 33 -15.93 -3.91 -28.05
C ASN A 33 -14.84 -4.07 -26.97
N LEU A 34 -15.22 -3.99 -25.69
CA LEU A 34 -14.31 -4.27 -24.55
C LEU A 34 -13.73 -5.67 -24.64
N ALA A 35 -14.55 -6.67 -24.88
CA ALA A 35 -14.12 -8.07 -25.02
C ALA A 35 -13.14 -8.26 -26.18
N ARG A 36 -13.36 -7.60 -27.32
CA ARG A 36 -12.45 -7.67 -28.47
C ARG A 36 -11.11 -7.03 -28.15
N ARG A 37 -11.10 -5.87 -27.46
CA ARG A 37 -9.87 -5.18 -27.05
C ARG A 37 -9.06 -6.01 -26.05
N ALA A 38 -9.75 -6.68 -25.12
CA ALA A 38 -9.13 -7.50 -24.08
C ALA A 38 -8.83 -8.95 -24.50
N GLY A 39 -9.19 -9.36 -25.74
CA GLY A 39 -8.99 -10.73 -26.21
C GLY A 39 -9.80 -11.79 -25.44
N CYS A 40 -10.94 -11.40 -24.84
CA CYS A 40 -11.76 -12.30 -24.03
C CYS A 40 -13.21 -12.40 -24.54
N HIS A 41 -14.00 -13.31 -23.94
CA HIS A 41 -15.40 -13.46 -24.33
C HIS A 41 -16.28 -12.34 -23.69
N PRO A 42 -17.32 -11.82 -24.40
CA PRO A 42 -18.20 -10.78 -23.86
C PRO A 42 -18.87 -11.12 -22.52
N SER A 43 -19.15 -12.40 -22.27
CA SER A 43 -19.71 -12.85 -20.99
C SER A 43 -18.73 -12.67 -19.82
N THR A 44 -17.41 -12.72 -20.09
CA THR A 44 -16.39 -12.44 -19.08
C THR A 44 -16.44 -10.97 -18.67
N VAL A 45 -16.48 -10.07 -19.66
CA VAL A 45 -16.63 -8.62 -19.40
C VAL A 45 -17.93 -8.35 -18.65
N LEU A 46 -19.05 -8.95 -19.07
CA LEU A 46 -20.34 -8.78 -18.38
C LEU A 46 -20.27 -9.23 -16.92
N ARG A 47 -19.57 -10.33 -16.63
CA ARG A 47 -19.38 -10.82 -15.26
C ARG A 47 -18.60 -9.83 -14.42
N HIS A 48 -17.57 -9.21 -14.98
CA HIS A 48 -16.79 -8.16 -14.30
C HIS A 48 -17.64 -6.91 -14.04
N VAL A 49 -18.41 -6.47 -15.01
CA VAL A 49 -19.32 -5.32 -14.85
C VAL A 49 -20.33 -5.59 -13.73
N ARG A 50 -21.04 -6.72 -13.76
CA ARG A 50 -22.00 -7.10 -12.72
C ARG A 50 -21.37 -7.22 -11.33
N ARG A 51 -20.16 -7.73 -11.26
CA ARG A 51 -19.42 -7.79 -9.99
C ARG A 51 -19.21 -6.39 -9.39
N PHE A 52 -18.87 -5.40 -10.20
CA PHE A 52 -18.69 -4.03 -9.72
C PHE A 52 -20.01 -3.33 -9.46
N GLU A 53 -21.09 -3.64 -10.17
CA GLU A 53 -22.44 -3.20 -9.83
C GLU A 53 -22.82 -3.62 -8.40
N THR A 54 -22.65 -4.89 -8.07
CA THR A 54 -22.92 -5.40 -6.70
C THR A 54 -21.99 -4.80 -5.65
N ARG A 55 -20.75 -4.47 -6.02
CA ARG A 55 -19.77 -3.88 -5.08
C ARG A 55 -20.01 -2.41 -4.80
N ARG A 56 -20.89 -1.72 -5.50
CA ARG A 56 -21.29 -0.36 -5.17
C ARG A 56 -22.02 -0.24 -3.83
N ASP A 57 -22.49 -1.34 -3.26
CA ASP A 57 -23.02 -1.39 -1.89
C ASP A 57 -21.93 -1.06 -0.83
N ASP A 58 -20.65 -1.18 -1.19
CA ASP A 58 -19.53 -0.73 -0.36
C ASP A 58 -19.29 0.77 -0.57
N PRO A 59 -19.49 1.62 0.46
CA PRO A 59 -19.40 3.07 0.32
C PRO A 59 -18.02 3.56 -0.11
N LEU A 60 -16.95 2.80 0.18
CA LEU A 60 -15.60 3.17 -0.23
C LEU A 60 -15.38 2.92 -1.71
N ILE A 61 -15.93 1.82 -2.24
CA ILE A 61 -15.88 1.48 -3.66
C ILE A 61 -16.76 2.42 -4.46
N ASP A 62 -17.98 2.68 -3.99
CA ASP A 62 -18.91 3.61 -4.67
C ASP A 62 -18.28 5.00 -4.79
N ALA A 63 -17.76 5.55 -3.68
CA ALA A 63 -17.07 6.83 -3.69
C ALA A 63 -15.82 6.84 -4.59
N ALA A 64 -15.09 5.72 -4.68
CA ALA A 64 -13.92 5.58 -5.54
C ALA A 64 -14.29 5.61 -7.04
N LEU A 65 -15.31 4.84 -7.41
CA LEU A 65 -15.81 4.80 -8.79
C LEU A 65 -16.35 6.18 -9.22
N ASP A 66 -17.07 6.83 -8.32
CA ASP A 66 -17.58 8.17 -8.53
C ASP A 66 -16.46 9.21 -8.69
N ALA A 67 -15.42 9.14 -7.86
CA ALA A 67 -14.27 10.03 -7.98
C ALA A 67 -13.50 9.82 -9.31
N LEU A 68 -13.42 8.57 -9.77
CA LEU A 68 -12.80 8.24 -11.05
C LEU A 68 -13.64 8.69 -12.26
N THR A 69 -14.95 8.86 -12.12
CA THR A 69 -15.83 9.31 -13.21
C THR A 69 -16.01 10.82 -13.27
N ARG A 70 -15.97 11.51 -12.12
CA ARG A 70 -16.23 12.98 -12.05
C ARG A 70 -15.03 13.84 -12.46
N ASP A 71 -13.84 13.28 -12.57
CA ASP A 71 -12.63 14.06 -12.86
C ASP A 71 -12.69 14.62 -14.30
N PRO A 72 -12.63 15.95 -14.48
CA PRO A 72 -12.75 16.60 -15.80
C PRO A 72 -11.66 16.19 -16.79
N ASP A 73 -10.51 15.72 -16.34
CA ASP A 73 -9.43 15.26 -17.20
C ASP A 73 -9.75 13.94 -17.93
N ILE A 74 -10.80 13.23 -17.52
CA ILE A 74 -11.29 12.03 -18.22
C ILE A 74 -11.76 12.35 -19.63
N HIS A 75 -12.33 13.53 -19.83
CA HIS A 75 -12.88 13.97 -21.10
C HIS A 75 -11.92 14.83 -21.92
N ALA A 76 -10.81 15.28 -21.33
CA ALA A 76 -9.89 16.24 -21.96
C ALA A 76 -8.97 15.63 -23.03
N ARG A 77 -8.71 14.32 -23.03
CA ARG A 77 -7.85 13.68 -24.04
C ARG A 77 -8.48 13.48 -25.42
N GLY A 78 -9.78 13.70 -25.56
CA GLY A 78 -10.47 13.74 -26.85
C GLY A 78 -10.57 15.14 -27.48
N ALA A 79 -10.17 16.17 -26.77
CA ALA A 79 -10.18 17.55 -27.26
C ALA A 79 -8.78 17.93 -27.75
N ASN A 80 -8.72 18.45 -28.99
CA ASN A 80 -7.55 18.90 -29.71
C ASN A 80 -6.65 19.80 -28.83
N PRO A 81 -5.32 19.60 -28.76
CA PRO A 81 -4.44 20.35 -27.85
C PRO A 81 -4.30 21.85 -28.16
N MET A 82 -4.98 22.35 -29.18
CA MET A 82 -4.84 23.72 -29.67
C MET A 82 -5.78 24.75 -28.99
N THR A 83 -6.63 24.32 -28.05
CA THR A 83 -7.62 25.22 -27.41
C THR A 83 -7.62 25.17 -25.89
N ALA A 84 -6.52 24.72 -25.25
CA ALA A 84 -6.41 24.75 -23.80
C ALA A 84 -6.04 26.18 -23.34
N PRO A 85 -6.87 26.87 -22.53
CA PRO A 85 -6.46 28.12 -21.92
C PRO A 85 -5.31 27.84 -20.94
N PHE A 86 -4.24 28.62 -21.09
CA PHE A 86 -3.10 28.66 -20.17
C PHE A 86 -3.61 28.87 -18.74
N ARG A 87 -3.54 27.83 -17.91
CA ARG A 87 -3.74 27.94 -16.46
C ARG A 87 -2.36 28.01 -15.80
N PRO A 88 -2.02 29.11 -15.11
CA PRO A 88 -0.82 29.14 -14.30
C PRO A 88 -0.91 28.10 -13.19
N ASP A 89 0.12 27.28 -13.08
CA ASP A 89 0.30 26.30 -12.00
C ASP A 89 0.34 27.03 -10.64
N LEU A 90 -0.80 27.09 -9.98
CA LEU A 90 -0.91 27.35 -8.55
C LEU A 90 -1.22 26.04 -7.84
N SER A 91 -0.32 25.06 -7.97
CA SER A 91 -0.42 23.77 -7.30
C SER A 91 0.07 23.85 -5.88
N THR A 92 -0.67 24.55 -5.04
CA THR A 92 -0.60 24.39 -3.58
C THR A 92 -2.01 24.16 -3.08
N SER A 93 -2.60 23.04 -3.42
CA SER A 93 -3.85 22.61 -2.82
C SER A 93 -3.67 21.23 -2.20
N SER A 94 -3.51 21.22 -0.88
CA SER A 94 -3.80 20.07 -0.02
C SER A 94 -5.30 19.80 -0.07
N GLY A 95 -5.81 19.43 -1.24
CA GLY A 95 -7.15 18.89 -1.41
C GLY A 95 -7.11 17.38 -1.16
N PRO A 96 -8.26 16.75 -0.84
CA PRO A 96 -8.34 15.31 -0.63
C PRO A 96 -7.74 14.59 -1.83
N GLU A 97 -6.78 13.71 -1.55
CA GLU A 97 -6.05 12.99 -2.59
C GLU A 97 -7.01 12.02 -3.28
N SER A 98 -7.45 12.40 -4.47
CA SER A 98 -8.29 11.54 -5.30
C SER A 98 -7.51 10.24 -5.62
N PRO A 99 -8.17 9.07 -5.62
CA PRO A 99 -7.51 7.79 -5.93
C PRO A 99 -6.79 7.80 -7.27
N ARG A 100 -7.19 8.68 -8.16
CA ARG A 100 -6.58 8.85 -9.48
C ARG A 100 -5.17 9.42 -9.47
N ARG A 101 -4.84 10.27 -8.49
CA ARG A 101 -3.53 10.93 -8.40
C ARG A 101 -2.47 10.04 -7.77
N ILE A 102 -2.86 8.86 -7.31
CA ILE A 102 -1.95 7.91 -6.68
C ILE A 102 -1.22 7.16 -7.78
N ASP A 103 0.09 7.27 -7.79
CA ASP A 103 0.96 6.46 -8.62
C ASP A 103 1.15 5.05 -8.02
N GLU A 104 1.52 4.09 -8.86
CA GLU A 104 1.68 2.70 -8.44
C GLU A 104 2.78 2.54 -7.38
N ALA A 105 3.84 3.34 -7.45
CA ALA A 105 4.93 3.30 -6.46
C ALA A 105 4.47 3.75 -5.08
N THR A 106 3.71 4.84 -5.01
CA THR A 106 3.09 5.31 -3.76
C THR A 106 2.10 4.28 -3.23
N LEU A 107 1.25 3.72 -4.10
CA LEU A 107 0.30 2.67 -3.72
C LEU A 107 1.01 1.44 -3.16
N ALA A 108 2.10 0.99 -3.79
CA ALA A 108 2.89 -0.14 -3.32
C ALA A 108 3.56 0.14 -1.97
N ARG A 109 4.12 1.35 -1.77
CA ARG A 109 4.73 1.77 -0.50
C ARG A 109 3.70 1.78 0.64
N GLU A 110 2.55 2.42 0.42
CA GLU A 110 1.48 2.47 1.40
C GLU A 110 0.88 1.07 1.68
N ALA A 111 0.77 0.23 0.65
CA ALA A 111 0.31 -1.14 0.79
C ALA A 111 1.22 -1.94 1.72
N ARG A 112 2.54 -1.87 1.54
CA ARG A 112 3.50 -2.54 2.44
C ARG A 112 3.33 -2.08 3.88
N ARG A 113 3.19 -0.77 4.08
CA ARG A 113 3.08 -0.16 5.40
C ARG A 113 1.78 -0.55 6.11
N ILE A 114 0.66 -0.46 5.41
CA ILE A 114 -0.67 -0.62 6.00
C ILE A 114 -1.13 -2.07 6.05
N LEU A 115 -0.91 -2.85 4.98
CA LEU A 115 -1.31 -4.27 4.98
C LEU A 115 -0.54 -5.09 6.02
N ARG A 116 0.72 -4.74 6.32
CA ARG A 116 1.46 -5.34 7.45
C ARG A 116 0.75 -5.15 8.79
N ARG A 117 0.13 -4.00 9.00
CA ARG A 117 -0.65 -3.70 10.22
C ARG A 117 -1.99 -4.41 10.22
N LEU A 118 -2.64 -4.51 9.06
CA LEU A 118 -3.93 -5.16 8.92
C LEU A 118 -3.87 -6.69 9.00
N ILE A 119 -2.70 -7.30 8.87
CA ILE A 119 -2.50 -8.74 9.09
C ILE A 119 -2.55 -9.10 10.57
N GLU A 120 -2.26 -8.16 11.47
CA GLU A 120 -2.27 -8.39 12.91
C GLU A 120 -3.69 -8.80 13.38
N PRO A 121 -3.80 -9.76 14.31
CA PRO A 121 -5.11 -10.19 14.84
C PRO A 121 -5.90 -9.01 15.42
N GLY A 122 -7.18 -8.92 15.09
CA GLY A 122 -8.07 -7.86 15.56
C GLY A 122 -7.85 -6.49 14.89
N ALA A 123 -6.95 -6.41 13.89
CA ALA A 123 -6.73 -5.16 13.17
C ALA A 123 -7.83 -4.88 12.14
N LEU A 124 -8.33 -3.65 12.15
CA LEU A 124 -9.36 -3.14 11.23
C LEU A 124 -8.97 -1.76 10.72
N LEU A 125 -9.25 -1.51 9.46
CA LEU A 125 -9.22 -0.17 8.90
C LEU A 125 -10.59 0.47 9.11
N VAL A 126 -10.61 1.65 9.69
CA VAL A 126 -11.83 2.36 10.08
C VAL A 126 -11.86 3.70 9.34
N LEU A 127 -12.99 3.99 8.70
CA LEU A 127 -13.20 5.23 7.95
C LEU A 127 -14.60 5.79 8.21
N GLY A 128 -14.67 7.03 8.66
CA GLY A 128 -15.93 7.76 8.71
C GLY A 128 -16.27 8.39 7.36
N ALA A 129 -17.58 8.61 7.14
CA ALA A 129 -18.07 9.14 5.86
C ALA A 129 -17.45 10.51 5.51
N GLU A 130 -17.29 11.38 6.51
CA GLU A 130 -16.79 12.75 6.38
C GLU A 130 -15.25 12.88 6.49
N PHE A 131 -14.55 11.79 6.81
CA PHE A 131 -13.12 11.86 7.05
C PHE A 131 -12.31 11.55 5.79
N GLU A 132 -11.31 12.37 5.52
CA GLU A 132 -10.35 12.18 4.42
C GLU A 132 -9.26 11.15 4.74
N ARG A 133 -9.16 10.73 6.00
CA ARG A 133 -8.17 9.76 6.46
C ARG A 133 -8.83 8.56 7.13
N ALA A 134 -8.40 7.39 6.73
CA ALA A 134 -8.70 6.14 7.38
C ALA A 134 -7.68 5.83 8.48
N VAL A 135 -8.10 5.16 9.53
CA VAL A 135 -7.26 4.81 10.67
C VAL A 135 -7.24 3.29 10.84
N VAL A 136 -6.04 2.72 11.00
CA VAL A 136 -5.90 1.32 11.38
C VAL A 136 -5.95 1.22 12.90
N LEU A 137 -6.93 0.49 13.39
CA LEU A 137 -7.11 0.18 14.81
C LEU A 137 -6.86 -1.30 15.04
N ARG A 138 -6.26 -1.62 16.19
CA ARG A 138 -6.07 -2.98 16.69
C ARG A 138 -6.56 -3.08 18.13
N ASP A 139 -7.05 -4.25 18.52
CA ASP A 139 -7.37 -4.53 19.90
C ASP A 139 -6.08 -4.65 20.73
N GLY A 140 -5.99 -3.87 21.79
CA GLY A 140 -4.94 -3.97 22.80
C GLY A 140 -5.25 -5.06 23.84
N PRO A 141 -4.27 -5.41 24.68
CA PRO A 141 -4.41 -6.48 25.68
C PRO A 141 -5.49 -6.21 26.74
N GLY A 142 -5.86 -4.94 26.96
CA GLY A 142 -6.94 -4.53 27.86
C GLY A 142 -8.29 -4.30 27.17
N GLY A 143 -8.42 -4.62 25.88
CA GLY A 143 -9.62 -4.35 25.09
C GLY A 143 -9.72 -2.92 24.54
N GLU A 144 -8.73 -2.08 24.81
CA GLU A 144 -8.63 -0.73 24.22
C GLU A 144 -8.30 -0.79 22.73
N LYS A 145 -8.77 0.22 21.98
CA LYS A 145 -8.44 0.36 20.55
C LYS A 145 -7.17 1.17 20.36
N ILE A 146 -6.10 0.53 19.94
CA ILE A 146 -4.80 1.15 19.68
C ILE A 146 -4.72 1.55 18.22
N ARG A 147 -4.43 2.82 17.96
CA ARG A 147 -4.17 3.30 16.59
C ARG A 147 -2.78 2.90 16.15
N THR A 148 -2.69 2.08 15.12
CA THR A 148 -1.41 1.56 14.59
C THR A 148 -1.00 2.17 13.24
N GLY A 149 -1.92 2.84 12.55
CA GLY A 149 -1.63 3.49 11.28
C GLY A 149 -2.70 4.49 10.84
N VAL A 150 -2.32 5.34 9.92
CA VAL A 150 -3.21 6.29 9.24
C VAL A 150 -2.98 6.17 7.75
N LEU A 151 -4.03 6.31 6.96
CA LEU A 151 -4.03 6.13 5.52
C LEU A 151 -4.94 7.18 4.89
N ASP A 152 -4.54 7.75 3.76
CA ASP A 152 -5.40 8.67 3.03
C ASP A 152 -6.58 7.93 2.39
N ARG A 153 -7.73 8.60 2.33
CA ARG A 153 -8.98 8.02 1.79
C ARG A 153 -8.79 7.47 0.38
N GLY A 154 -8.07 8.20 -0.49
CA GLY A 154 -7.81 7.77 -1.86
C GLY A 154 -7.05 6.45 -1.93
N VAL A 155 -6.04 6.25 -1.05
CA VAL A 155 -5.30 4.99 -0.99
C VAL A 155 -6.16 3.85 -0.44
N ALA A 156 -7.02 4.14 0.55
CA ALA A 156 -7.99 3.16 1.06
C ALA A 156 -8.98 2.74 -0.05
N GLN A 157 -9.43 3.68 -0.88
CA GLN A 157 -10.27 3.42 -2.06
C GLN A 157 -9.55 2.52 -3.07
N ALA A 158 -8.26 2.78 -3.36
CA ALA A 158 -7.47 1.92 -4.22
C ALA A 158 -7.33 0.50 -3.66
N PHE A 159 -7.14 0.34 -2.35
CA PHE A 159 -7.11 -0.98 -1.70
C PHE A 159 -8.44 -1.73 -1.83
N ALA A 160 -9.57 -1.03 -1.67
CA ALA A 160 -10.88 -1.62 -1.85
C ALA A 160 -11.12 -2.02 -3.31
N LEU A 161 -10.77 -1.19 -4.29
CA LEU A 161 -10.88 -1.51 -5.72
C LEU A 161 -10.04 -2.72 -6.11
N LYS A 162 -8.84 -2.89 -5.50
CA LYS A 162 -7.95 -4.04 -5.71
C LYS A 162 -8.36 -5.29 -4.92
N ASP A 163 -9.49 -5.28 -4.22
CA ASP A 163 -9.92 -6.38 -3.33
C ASP A 163 -8.94 -6.70 -2.18
N TRP A 164 -8.06 -5.79 -1.80
CA TRP A 164 -7.11 -6.02 -0.70
C TRP A 164 -7.75 -5.87 0.67
N ILE A 165 -8.82 -5.08 0.75
CA ILE A 165 -9.65 -4.94 1.94
C ILE A 165 -11.13 -5.14 1.56
N ALA A 166 -11.93 -5.60 2.53
CA ALA A 166 -13.37 -5.79 2.37
C ALA A 166 -14.11 -5.19 3.56
N CYS A 167 -15.26 -4.61 3.30
CA CYS A 167 -16.16 -4.08 4.30
C CYS A 167 -16.65 -5.21 5.22
N ARG A 168 -16.56 -5.01 6.53
CA ARG A 168 -17.06 -5.90 7.58
C ARG A 168 -18.33 -5.37 8.23
N GLY A 169 -18.54 -4.08 8.17
CA GLY A 169 -19.71 -3.43 8.72
C GLY A 169 -19.81 -2.01 8.16
N GLY A 170 -21.01 -1.67 7.70
CA GLY A 170 -21.38 -0.35 7.24
C GLY A 170 -22.10 0.43 8.34
N GLY A 171 -22.22 1.74 8.14
CA GLY A 171 -22.87 2.65 9.04
C GLY A 171 -22.17 4.00 9.01
N ARG A 172 -22.32 4.79 10.07
CA ARG A 172 -21.67 6.09 10.20
C ARG A 172 -20.13 5.99 10.12
N VAL A 173 -19.59 4.83 10.51
CA VAL A 173 -18.18 4.50 10.46
C VAL A 173 -18.04 3.11 9.83
N ALA A 174 -17.47 3.05 8.65
CA ALA A 174 -17.24 1.79 7.94
C ALA A 174 -15.95 1.11 8.44
N GLN A 175 -15.99 -0.21 8.56
CA GLN A 175 -14.88 -1.03 9.02
C GLN A 175 -14.47 -2.01 7.93
N TYR A 176 -13.17 -2.10 7.69
CA TYR A 176 -12.59 -2.95 6.65
C TYR A 176 -11.55 -3.88 7.23
N ALA A 177 -11.56 -5.12 6.78
CA ALA A 177 -10.54 -6.11 7.13
C ALA A 177 -9.74 -6.52 5.89
N ILE A 178 -8.50 -6.95 6.10
CA ILE A 178 -7.66 -7.49 5.02
C ILE A 178 -8.25 -8.79 4.46
N THR A 179 -8.26 -8.91 3.14
CA THR A 179 -8.71 -10.10 2.42
C THR A 179 -7.58 -11.11 2.17
N ALA A 180 -7.91 -12.27 1.61
CA ALA A 180 -6.91 -13.22 1.10
C ALA A 180 -6.08 -12.60 -0.04
N ALA A 181 -6.73 -11.80 -0.92
CA ALA A 181 -6.03 -11.08 -2.00
C ALA A 181 -5.08 -10.02 -1.45
N GLY A 182 -5.46 -9.29 -0.38
CA GLY A 182 -4.58 -8.34 0.29
C GLY A 182 -3.35 -8.99 0.92
N ARG A 183 -3.53 -10.14 1.56
CA ARG A 183 -2.39 -10.93 2.10
C ARG A 183 -1.46 -11.42 1.00
N ALA A 184 -2.02 -11.89 -0.12
CA ALA A 184 -1.22 -12.33 -1.27
C ALA A 184 -0.48 -11.16 -1.94
N ALA A 185 -1.12 -9.99 -2.02
CA ALA A 185 -0.49 -8.77 -2.53
C ALA A 185 0.69 -8.33 -1.66
N LEU A 186 0.52 -8.34 -0.32
CA LEU A 186 1.61 -8.00 0.58
C LEU A 186 2.81 -8.93 0.42
N ARG A 187 2.58 -10.24 0.31
CA ARG A 187 3.69 -11.21 0.07
C ARG A 187 4.46 -10.86 -1.20
N ARG A 188 3.74 -10.63 -2.33
CA ARG A 188 4.36 -10.24 -3.60
C ARG A 188 5.15 -8.94 -3.50
N LEU A 189 4.65 -7.95 -2.77
CA LEU A 189 5.34 -6.68 -2.56
C LEU A 189 6.62 -6.84 -1.73
N ILE A 190 6.63 -7.71 -0.74
CA ILE A 190 7.82 -8.02 0.07
C ILE A 190 8.85 -8.81 -0.76
N GLU A 191 8.41 -9.80 -1.54
CA GLU A 191 9.26 -10.58 -2.44
C GLU A 191 9.91 -9.69 -3.52
N ALA A 192 9.15 -8.75 -4.08
CA ALA A 192 9.67 -7.78 -5.05
C ALA A 192 10.73 -6.85 -4.44
N ASP A 193 10.55 -6.42 -3.18
CA ASP A 193 11.55 -5.62 -2.48
C ASP A 193 12.83 -6.41 -2.21
N ALA A 194 12.69 -7.67 -1.80
CA ALA A 194 13.83 -8.56 -1.58
C ALA A 194 14.61 -8.81 -2.88
N ALA A 195 13.89 -8.98 -4.01
CA ALA A 195 14.51 -9.15 -5.31
C ALA A 195 15.14 -7.86 -5.87
N ALA A 196 14.62 -6.69 -5.47
CA ALA A 196 15.17 -5.39 -5.87
C ALA A 196 16.36 -4.92 -5.02
N GLN A 197 16.54 -5.51 -3.83
CA GLN A 197 17.78 -5.34 -3.09
C GLN A 197 18.85 -6.16 -3.82
N PRO A 198 19.91 -5.53 -4.41
CA PRO A 198 21.02 -6.33 -4.91
C PRO A 198 21.43 -7.21 -3.73
N GLU A 199 21.62 -8.52 -4.01
CA GLU A 199 22.27 -9.39 -3.06
C GLU A 199 23.47 -8.59 -2.54
N ALA A 200 23.40 -8.13 -1.29
CA ALA A 200 24.59 -7.78 -0.58
C ALA A 200 25.45 -9.03 -0.77
N ALA A 201 26.48 -8.90 -1.61
CA ALA A 201 27.41 -9.98 -1.85
C ALA A 201 27.58 -10.67 -0.49
N PRO A 202 27.74 -12.01 -0.42
CA PRO A 202 28.11 -12.69 0.79
C PRO A 202 29.55 -12.28 1.15
N GLY A 203 29.79 -10.99 1.18
CA GLY A 203 30.71 -10.31 2.03
C GLY A 203 30.06 -10.52 3.38
N GLY A 204 30.41 -11.64 4.00
CA GLY A 204 30.32 -11.77 5.43
C GLY A 204 30.73 -10.41 5.98
N LEU A 205 30.10 -9.97 7.04
CA LEU A 205 30.70 -8.96 7.88
C LEU A 205 32.21 -9.26 7.87
N ALA A 206 32.89 -8.67 6.89
CA ALA A 206 34.29 -8.40 7.07
C ALA A 206 34.22 -7.45 8.25
N GLU A 207 34.20 -8.02 9.46
CA GLU A 207 34.59 -7.30 10.63
C GLU A 207 35.88 -6.64 10.16
N ALA A 208 35.74 -5.36 9.82
CA ALA A 208 36.93 -4.52 9.77
C ALA A 208 37.58 -4.85 11.08
N PRO A 209 38.83 -5.40 11.10
CA PRO A 209 39.44 -5.81 12.33
C PRO A 209 39.33 -4.61 13.24
N SER A 210 38.42 -4.72 14.23
CA SER A 210 38.23 -3.64 15.17
C SER A 210 39.61 -3.39 15.72
N ALA A 211 39.99 -2.14 15.91
CA ALA A 211 41.28 -1.80 16.48
C ALA A 211 41.52 -2.52 17.82
N PHE A 212 40.49 -3.15 18.36
CA PHE A 212 40.51 -4.07 19.49
C PHE A 212 40.98 -5.51 19.16
N ALA A 213 40.90 -5.98 17.92
CA ALA A 213 41.29 -7.35 17.55
C ALA A 213 42.79 -7.49 17.31
N THR A 214 43.54 -6.40 17.24
CA THR A 214 45.00 -6.41 17.03
C THR A 214 45.83 -6.32 18.32
N GLN A 215 45.21 -6.21 19.47
CA GLN A 215 45.89 -6.39 20.72
C GLN A 215 45.67 -7.83 21.22
N HIS A 216 46.43 -8.77 20.68
CA HIS A 216 46.74 -9.98 21.38
C HIS A 216 47.58 -9.59 22.62
N GLY A 217 46.93 -9.07 23.62
CA GLY A 217 47.49 -8.99 24.96
C GLY A 217 47.64 -10.42 25.44
N GLU A 218 48.86 -10.89 25.49
CA GLU A 218 49.19 -12.17 26.10
C GLU A 218 48.69 -12.13 27.55
N TRP A 219 47.72 -12.98 27.86
CA TRP A 219 47.15 -13.08 29.21
C TRP A 219 48.21 -13.62 30.15
N GLN A 220 48.92 -12.74 30.82
CA GLN A 220 49.87 -13.16 31.85
C GLN A 220 49.13 -13.21 33.20
N PRO A 221 49.10 -14.38 33.85
CA PRO A 221 48.56 -14.50 35.18
C PRO A 221 49.45 -13.75 36.17
N ARG A 222 48.93 -12.68 36.73
CA ARG A 222 49.64 -11.97 37.81
C ARG A 222 49.19 -12.54 39.16
N LEU A 223 50.13 -12.94 39.96
CA LEU A 223 49.91 -13.34 41.36
C LEU A 223 49.81 -12.07 42.21
N VAL A 224 48.66 -11.91 42.84
CA VAL A 224 48.42 -10.82 43.78
C VAL A 224 48.28 -11.42 45.16
N GLU A 225 49.06 -10.91 46.13
CA GLU A 225 48.91 -11.29 47.52
C GLU A 225 47.68 -10.73 48.12
N ASP A 226 46.88 -11.59 48.75
CA ASP A 226 45.59 -11.20 49.39
C ASP A 226 45.95 -10.73 50.81
N PRO A 227 45.69 -9.48 51.20
CA PRO A 227 46.06 -8.93 52.47
C PRO A 227 45.30 -9.48 53.69
N GLU A 228 44.17 -10.21 53.45
CA GLU A 228 43.33 -10.71 54.57
C GLU A 228 43.50 -12.19 54.87
N GLU A 229 43.97 -13.03 53.94
CA GLU A 229 44.10 -14.50 54.18
C GLU A 229 45.46 -15.06 53.94
N GLY A 230 46.55 -14.28 53.71
CA GLY A 230 47.89 -14.73 53.55
C GLY A 230 48.13 -15.71 52.39
N GLY A 231 47.29 -15.74 51.41
CA GLY A 231 47.35 -16.61 50.24
C GLY A 231 47.50 -15.81 48.94
N THR A 232 48.18 -16.43 47.95
CA THR A 232 48.29 -15.85 46.59
C THR A 232 47.11 -16.23 45.69
N ARG A 233 46.40 -15.25 45.19
CA ARG A 233 45.27 -15.46 44.27
C ARG A 233 45.70 -15.11 42.84
N ARG A 234 45.36 -15.99 41.88
CA ARG A 234 45.60 -15.70 40.46
C ARG A 234 44.48 -14.79 39.95
N MET A 235 44.80 -13.58 39.56
CA MET A 235 43.90 -12.70 38.80
C MET A 235 44.37 -12.60 37.36
N CYS A 236 43.48 -12.85 36.41
CA CYS A 236 43.71 -12.59 35.00
C CYS A 236 43.32 -11.16 34.70
N CYS A 237 44.27 -10.26 34.58
CA CYS A 237 44.05 -8.87 34.17
C CYS A 237 44.55 -8.70 32.74
N ASN A 238 43.67 -8.15 31.87
CA ASN A 238 44.11 -7.68 30.58
C ASN A 238 44.71 -6.30 30.78
N LEU A 239 46.01 -6.18 30.66
CA LEU A 239 46.69 -4.90 30.61
C LEU A 239 46.81 -4.50 29.14
N ALA A 240 45.87 -3.66 28.66
CA ALA A 240 46.01 -2.90 27.43
C ALA A 240 46.82 -1.62 27.75
#